data_ee2405f1dd0b5d62130a9bd272801a54
#
_entry.id   ee2405f1dd0b5d62130a9bd272801a54
#
_cell.length_a   1.000
_cell.length_b   1.000
_cell.length_c   1.000
_cell.angle_alpha   90.00
_cell.angle_beta   90.00
_cell.angle_gamma   90.00
#
_symmetry.space_group_name_H-M   'P 1'
#
loop_
_entity.id
_entity.type
_entity.pdbx_description
1 polymer ?
#
loop_
_entity_poly.entity_id
_entity_poly.type
_entity_poly.pdbx_seq_one_letter_code
_entity_poly.pdbx_strand_id
1 'polypeptide(L)'
;VGRYMMERKGIPAVALNANTTILTALGNDYDYDSVYEKQVTALGREGDVIFAISTSGNSANCVKACERAKNMGITTVALTGESGGKLRKVCDYTFNVPCTMTPHIQEAHIMLIHIICGIIEERLMEAGYFED
;
A
#
# COMPACT_ATOMS: atom_id res chain seq x y z
N VAL A 1 -8.94 9.20 0.23
CA VAL A 1 -9.12 10.54 0.83
C VAL A 1 -10.50 11.10 0.54
N GLY A 2 -10.89 11.18 -0.72
CA GLY A 2 -12.24 11.57 -1.10
C GLY A 2 -13.26 10.44 -0.84
N ARG A 3 -14.53 10.69 -1.14
CA ARG A 3 -15.57 9.65 -1.10
C ARG A 3 -15.25 8.51 -2.08
N TYR A 4 -15.75 7.33 -1.82
CA TYR A 4 -15.76 6.22 -2.77
C TYR A 4 -17.17 6.04 -3.35
N MET A 5 -18.09 5.44 -2.63
CA MET A 5 -19.49 5.31 -3.07
C MET A 5 -20.43 6.28 -2.35
N MET A 6 -20.13 6.62 -1.09
CA MET A 6 -20.98 7.45 -0.24
C MET A 6 -20.36 8.82 0.02
N GLU A 7 -21.21 9.85 0.20
CA GLU A 7 -20.74 11.16 0.66
C GLU A 7 -20.39 11.05 2.16
N ARG A 8 -19.15 11.42 2.50
CA ARG A 8 -18.62 11.32 3.86
C ARG A 8 -17.35 12.15 4.03
N LYS A 9 -16.91 12.38 5.26
CA LYS A 9 -15.61 13.01 5.51
C LYS A 9 -14.44 12.13 5.03
N GLY A 10 -13.32 12.75 4.70
CA GLY A 10 -12.13 12.07 4.17
C GLY A 10 -11.48 11.14 5.17
N ILE A 11 -10.95 10.03 4.69
CA ILE A 11 -10.08 9.12 5.44
C ILE A 11 -8.62 9.48 5.11
N PRO A 12 -7.73 9.61 6.10
CA PRO A 12 -6.32 9.86 5.83
C PRO A 12 -5.70 8.75 5.00
N ALA A 13 -5.12 9.11 3.85
CA ALA A 13 -4.36 8.19 3.01
C ALA A 13 -3.34 8.96 2.18
N VAL A 14 -2.16 8.39 1.99
CA VAL A 14 -1.04 9.00 1.26
C VAL A 14 -0.52 8.02 0.21
N ALA A 15 -0.43 8.48 -1.04
CA ALA A 15 0.26 7.74 -2.11
C ALA A 15 1.74 8.12 -2.11
N LEU A 16 2.60 7.22 -1.62
CA LEU A 16 4.04 7.48 -1.49
C LEU A 16 4.75 7.66 -2.84
N ASN A 17 4.13 7.24 -3.93
CA ASN A 17 4.62 7.39 -5.30
C ASN A 17 4.11 8.65 -6.02
N ALA A 18 3.37 9.54 -5.35
CA ALA A 18 2.74 10.69 -6.00
C ALA A 18 3.54 11.99 -5.88
N ASN A 19 4.40 12.13 -4.86
CA ASN A 19 5.20 13.33 -4.68
C ASN A 19 6.54 13.21 -5.44
N THR A 20 6.59 13.77 -6.63
CA THR A 20 7.77 13.70 -7.51
C THR A 20 9.00 14.38 -6.92
N THR A 21 8.83 15.45 -6.14
CA THR A 21 9.94 16.13 -5.45
C THR A 21 10.60 15.20 -4.44
N ILE A 22 9.83 14.51 -3.63
CA ILE A 22 10.36 13.55 -2.65
C ILE A 22 11.05 12.40 -3.38
N LEU A 23 10.44 11.82 -4.42
CA LEU A 23 11.01 10.71 -5.17
C LEU A 23 12.34 11.08 -5.82
N THR A 24 12.41 12.24 -6.47
CA THR A 24 13.66 12.69 -7.13
C THR A 24 14.74 13.05 -6.15
N ALA A 25 14.42 13.73 -5.04
CA ALA A 25 15.38 14.06 -4.00
C ALA A 25 15.94 12.80 -3.33
N LEU A 26 15.09 11.90 -2.86
CA LEU A 26 15.53 10.66 -2.21
C LEU A 26 16.27 9.72 -3.18
N GLY A 27 15.83 9.65 -4.44
CA GLY A 27 16.51 8.86 -5.47
C GLY A 27 17.90 9.38 -5.82
N ASN A 28 18.10 10.71 -5.75
CA ASN A 28 19.39 11.34 -5.98
C ASN A 28 20.33 11.24 -4.77
N ASP A 29 19.80 11.47 -3.55
CA ASP A 29 20.62 11.57 -2.34
C ASP A 29 20.95 10.20 -1.75
N TYR A 30 20.14 9.19 -2.02
CA TYR A 30 20.32 7.81 -1.55
C TYR A 30 20.30 6.82 -2.74
N ASP A 31 19.16 6.15 -2.94
CA ASP A 31 18.89 5.23 -4.04
C ASP A 31 17.38 5.11 -4.26
N TYR A 32 16.97 4.58 -5.42
CA TYR A 32 15.57 4.37 -5.72
C TYR A 32 14.92 3.27 -4.86
N ASP A 33 15.72 2.36 -4.34
CA ASP A 33 15.24 1.28 -3.48
C ASP A 33 14.81 1.77 -2.10
N SER A 34 15.30 2.94 -1.67
CA SER A 34 15.02 3.52 -0.35
C SER A 34 13.93 4.61 -0.35
N VAL A 35 13.41 4.98 -1.53
CA VAL A 35 12.48 6.12 -1.65
C VAL A 35 11.20 5.96 -0.83
N TYR A 36 10.65 4.76 -0.70
CA TYR A 36 9.44 4.50 0.09
C TYR A 36 9.76 4.25 1.56
N GLU A 37 10.84 3.53 1.86
CA GLU A 37 11.30 3.31 3.24
C GLU A 37 11.50 4.62 3.99
N LYS A 38 12.16 5.61 3.36
CA LYS A 38 12.37 6.94 3.94
C LYS A 38 11.06 7.67 4.22
N GLN A 39 10.09 7.58 3.32
CA GLN A 39 8.77 8.17 3.53
C GLN A 39 7.98 7.46 4.64
N VAL A 40 8.03 6.12 4.69
CA VAL A 40 7.43 5.35 5.80
C VAL A 40 8.03 5.76 7.13
N THR A 41 9.36 5.92 7.21
CA THR A 41 10.05 6.37 8.42
C THR A 41 9.58 7.76 8.88
N ALA A 42 9.32 8.66 7.94
CA ALA A 42 8.94 10.05 8.24
C ALA A 42 7.45 10.20 8.61
N LEU A 43 6.58 9.46 7.94
CA LEU A 43 5.12 9.66 7.97
C LEU A 43 4.38 8.60 8.80
N GLY A 44 4.90 7.37 8.78
CA GLY A 44 4.21 6.21 9.36
C GLY A 44 4.17 6.24 10.88
N ARG A 45 3.10 5.70 11.44
CA ARG A 45 2.88 5.55 12.88
C ARG A 45 2.40 4.14 13.19
N GLU A 46 2.66 3.68 14.40
CA GLU A 46 2.10 2.43 14.91
C GLU A 46 0.57 2.42 14.72
N GLY A 47 0.05 1.29 14.24
CA GLY A 47 -1.38 1.12 13.95
C GLY A 47 -1.81 1.53 12.53
N ASP A 48 -0.94 2.19 11.76
CA ASP A 48 -1.22 2.45 10.34
C ASP A 48 -1.22 1.17 9.51
N VAL A 49 -1.66 1.27 8.27
CA VAL A 49 -1.61 0.19 7.27
C VAL A 49 -0.88 0.65 6.03
N ILE A 50 0.07 -0.13 5.54
CA ILE A 50 0.71 0.10 4.24
C ILE A 50 0.26 -0.94 3.22
N PHE A 51 -0.08 -0.47 2.01
CA PHE A 51 -0.33 -1.30 0.84
C PHE A 51 0.86 -1.23 -0.12
N ALA A 52 1.54 -2.36 -0.33
CA ALA A 52 2.61 -2.50 -1.31
C ALA A 52 2.08 -3.19 -2.56
N ILE A 53 2.17 -2.54 -3.71
CA ILE A 53 1.68 -3.06 -4.99
C ILE A 53 2.87 -3.36 -5.88
N SER A 54 3.14 -4.64 -6.12
CA SER A 54 4.25 -5.10 -6.95
C SER A 54 3.89 -6.40 -7.65
N THR A 55 3.75 -6.40 -8.97
CA THR A 55 3.33 -7.58 -9.75
C THR A 55 4.28 -8.75 -9.58
N SER A 56 5.58 -8.51 -9.45
CA SER A 56 6.58 -9.55 -9.16
C SER A 56 6.71 -9.89 -7.68
N GLY A 57 6.25 -9.02 -6.78
CA GLY A 57 6.50 -9.11 -5.35
C GLY A 57 7.98 -8.92 -4.94
N ASN A 58 8.84 -8.47 -5.88
CA ASN A 58 10.29 -8.39 -5.67
C ASN A 58 10.86 -6.97 -5.79
N SER A 59 10.04 -5.94 -6.01
CA SER A 59 10.49 -4.55 -6.09
C SER A 59 11.17 -4.15 -4.78
N ALA A 60 12.47 -3.85 -4.84
CA ALA A 60 13.30 -3.64 -3.64
C ALA A 60 12.79 -2.48 -2.78
N ASN A 61 12.32 -1.39 -3.42
CA ASN A 61 11.71 -0.26 -2.73
C ASN A 61 10.45 -0.64 -1.94
N CYS A 62 9.57 -1.49 -2.49
CA CYS A 62 8.40 -1.99 -1.79
C CYS A 62 8.79 -2.92 -0.63
N VAL A 63 9.77 -3.80 -0.85
CA VAL A 63 10.25 -4.74 0.19
C VAL A 63 10.83 -3.96 1.37
N LYS A 64 11.78 -3.04 1.14
CA LYS A 64 12.37 -2.21 2.20
C LYS A 64 11.32 -1.39 2.96
N ALA A 65 10.33 -0.83 2.25
CA ALA A 65 9.24 -0.10 2.88
C ALA A 65 8.40 -0.97 3.81
N CYS A 66 8.05 -2.19 3.39
CA CYS A 66 7.29 -3.13 4.21
C CYS A 66 8.10 -3.64 5.42
N GLU A 67 9.39 -3.94 5.24
CA GLU A 67 10.28 -4.30 6.36
C GLU A 67 10.36 -3.18 7.39
N ARG A 68 10.51 -1.95 6.95
CA ARG A 68 10.52 -0.77 7.82
C ARG A 68 9.19 -0.57 8.53
N ALA A 69 8.08 -0.64 7.80
CA ALA A 69 6.73 -0.52 8.34
C ALA A 69 6.48 -1.54 9.46
N LYS A 70 6.83 -2.80 9.23
CA LYS A 70 6.69 -3.87 10.22
C LYS A 70 7.45 -3.58 11.50
N ASN A 71 8.70 -3.07 11.39
CA ASN A 71 9.50 -2.66 12.55
C ASN A 71 8.94 -1.45 13.31
N MET A 72 7.99 -0.72 12.71
CA MET A 72 7.29 0.42 13.32
C MET A 72 5.88 0.07 13.83
N GLY A 73 5.47 -1.20 13.82
CA GLY A 73 4.14 -1.62 14.24
C GLY A 73 3.03 -1.27 13.23
N ILE A 74 3.39 -1.07 11.96
CA ILE A 74 2.48 -0.78 10.86
C ILE A 74 2.09 -2.09 10.19
N THR A 75 0.80 -2.34 10.02
CA THR A 75 0.30 -3.53 9.33
C THR A 75 0.66 -3.48 7.84
N THR A 76 1.20 -4.56 7.32
CA THR A 76 1.69 -4.63 5.95
C THR A 76 0.83 -5.53 5.08
N VAL A 77 0.36 -4.99 3.95
CA VAL A 77 -0.47 -5.69 2.97
C VAL A 77 0.20 -5.62 1.61
N ALA A 78 0.34 -6.75 0.91
CA ALA A 78 0.89 -6.76 -0.45
C ALA A 78 -0.12 -7.26 -1.48
N LEU A 79 -0.14 -6.61 -2.64
CA LEU A 79 -0.82 -7.05 -3.86
C LEU A 79 0.25 -7.48 -4.86
N THR A 80 0.24 -8.76 -5.25
CA THR A 80 1.31 -9.35 -6.07
C THR A 80 0.74 -10.27 -7.15
N GLY A 81 1.63 -10.80 -8.00
CA GLY A 81 1.31 -11.91 -8.89
C GLY A 81 1.48 -13.27 -8.20
N GLU A 82 1.46 -14.33 -8.98
CA GLU A 82 1.33 -15.72 -8.53
C GLU A 82 2.32 -16.13 -7.42
N SER A 83 3.60 -15.81 -7.57
CA SER A 83 4.63 -16.23 -6.61
C SER A 83 4.61 -15.45 -5.30
N GLY A 84 4.10 -14.23 -5.30
CA GLY A 84 4.17 -13.31 -4.17
C GLY A 84 5.56 -12.72 -3.92
N GLY A 85 6.60 -13.30 -4.49
CA GLY A 85 7.98 -12.86 -4.35
C GLY A 85 8.48 -12.73 -2.91
N LYS A 86 9.34 -11.76 -2.68
CA LYS A 86 9.86 -11.43 -1.33
C LYS A 86 8.78 -10.84 -0.44
N LEU A 87 7.84 -10.05 -0.98
CA LEU A 87 6.76 -9.44 -0.22
C LEU A 87 5.91 -10.48 0.52
N ARG A 88 5.65 -11.66 -0.08
CA ARG A 88 4.94 -12.76 0.58
C ARG A 88 5.57 -13.21 1.89
N LYS A 89 6.89 -13.05 2.05
CA LYS A 89 7.61 -13.45 3.26
C LYS A 89 7.69 -12.33 4.31
N VAL A 90 7.57 -11.09 3.85
CA VAL A 90 7.73 -9.89 4.68
C VAL A 90 6.39 -9.41 5.23
N CYS A 91 5.35 -9.36 4.37
CA CYS A 91 4.07 -8.77 4.71
C CYS A 91 3.20 -9.68 5.58
N ASP A 92 2.36 -9.05 6.41
CA ASP A 92 1.40 -9.74 7.27
C ASP A 92 0.27 -10.36 6.44
N TYR A 93 -0.15 -9.68 5.38
CA TYR A 93 -1.17 -10.15 4.44
C TYR A 93 -0.69 -10.02 3.01
N THR A 94 -1.02 -11.03 2.18
CA THR A 94 -0.71 -10.98 0.74
C THR A 94 -1.88 -11.46 -0.10
N PHE A 95 -2.22 -10.69 -1.13
CA PHE A 95 -3.14 -11.08 -2.18
C PHE A 95 -2.33 -11.45 -3.42
N ASN A 96 -2.27 -12.73 -3.72
CA ASN A 96 -1.50 -13.26 -4.85
C ASN A 96 -2.45 -13.57 -6.00
N VAL A 97 -2.40 -12.78 -7.07
CA VAL A 97 -3.16 -13.07 -8.29
C VAL A 97 -2.56 -14.30 -8.97
N PRO A 98 -3.33 -15.38 -9.24
CA PRO A 98 -2.81 -16.60 -9.84
C PRO A 98 -2.53 -16.42 -11.35
N CYS A 99 -1.64 -15.51 -11.67
CA CYS A 99 -1.26 -15.12 -13.02
C CYS A 99 0.18 -14.60 -13.06
N THR A 100 0.86 -14.82 -14.19
CA THR A 100 2.21 -14.33 -14.45
C THR A 100 2.25 -13.15 -15.43
N MET A 101 1.12 -12.85 -16.11
CA MET A 101 1.03 -11.75 -17.05
C MET A 101 0.75 -10.43 -16.34
N THR A 102 1.72 -9.53 -16.38
CA THR A 102 1.68 -8.22 -15.69
C THR A 102 0.36 -7.46 -15.90
N PRO A 103 -0.17 -7.25 -17.13
CA PRO A 103 -1.42 -6.50 -17.30
C PRO A 103 -2.61 -7.16 -16.58
N HIS A 104 -2.74 -8.48 -16.64
CA HIS A 104 -3.83 -9.20 -15.96
C HIS A 104 -3.71 -9.16 -14.43
N ILE A 105 -2.47 -9.19 -13.91
CA ILE A 105 -2.22 -8.97 -12.49
C ILE A 105 -2.70 -7.57 -12.08
N GLN A 106 -2.37 -6.54 -12.87
CA GLN A 106 -2.76 -5.17 -12.60
C GLN A 106 -4.27 -4.93 -12.68
N GLU A 107 -4.96 -5.57 -13.64
CA GLU A 107 -6.43 -5.57 -13.73
C GLU A 107 -7.06 -6.17 -12.47
N ALA A 108 -6.54 -7.29 -11.98
CA ALA A 108 -6.99 -7.90 -10.73
C ALA A 108 -6.66 -7.02 -9.51
N HIS A 109 -5.50 -6.38 -9.47
CA HIS A 109 -5.13 -5.46 -8.39
C HIS A 109 -6.10 -4.28 -8.28
N ILE A 110 -6.47 -3.64 -9.39
CA ILE A 110 -7.41 -2.51 -9.34
C ILE A 110 -8.80 -2.96 -8.90
N MET A 111 -9.26 -4.13 -9.33
CA MET A 111 -10.51 -4.72 -8.86
C MET A 111 -10.47 -4.95 -7.35
N LEU A 112 -9.40 -5.56 -6.82
CA LEU A 112 -9.22 -5.76 -5.37
C LEU A 112 -9.20 -4.45 -4.60
N ILE A 113 -8.53 -3.42 -5.10
CA ILE A 113 -8.49 -2.08 -4.49
C ILE A 113 -9.91 -1.51 -4.40
N HIS A 114 -10.72 -1.61 -5.45
CA HIS A 114 -12.11 -1.14 -5.42
C HIS A 114 -12.94 -1.90 -4.38
N ILE A 115 -12.82 -3.23 -4.33
CA ILE A 115 -13.52 -4.05 -3.33
C ILE A 115 -13.12 -3.65 -1.91
N ILE A 116 -11.81 -3.53 -1.63
CA ILE A 116 -11.29 -3.13 -0.33
C ILE A 116 -11.77 -1.74 0.07
N CYS A 117 -11.74 -0.77 -0.85
CA CYS A 117 -12.25 0.57 -0.60
C CYS A 117 -13.74 0.58 -0.25
N GLY A 118 -14.56 -0.23 -0.95
CA GLY A 118 -15.98 -0.38 -0.64
C GLY A 118 -16.22 -0.96 0.74
N ILE A 119 -15.52 -2.05 1.08
CA ILE A 119 -15.64 -2.70 2.40
C ILE A 119 -15.19 -1.75 3.53
N ILE A 120 -14.08 -1.02 3.34
CA ILE A 120 -13.60 -0.06 4.35
C ILE A 120 -14.65 1.05 4.57
N GLU A 121 -15.20 1.61 3.49
CA GLU A 121 -16.21 2.66 3.58
C GLU A 121 -17.45 2.17 4.33
N GLU A 122 -17.98 1.00 3.99
CA GLU A 122 -19.13 0.37 4.65
C GLU A 122 -18.86 0.10 6.15
N ARG A 123 -17.72 -0.51 6.47
CA ARG A 123 -17.36 -0.84 7.85
C ARG A 123 -17.15 0.39 8.74
N LEU A 124 -16.57 1.44 8.19
CA LEU A 124 -16.39 2.69 8.94
C LEU A 124 -17.73 3.42 9.15
N MET A 125 -18.66 3.33 8.19
CA MET A 125 -20.02 3.84 8.36
C MET A 125 -20.75 3.06 9.48
N GLU A 126 -20.73 1.74 9.44
CA GLU A 126 -21.33 0.88 10.47
C GLU A 126 -20.75 1.16 11.87
N ALA A 127 -19.48 1.51 11.96
CA ALA A 127 -18.78 1.84 13.19
C ALA A 127 -19.02 3.29 13.69
N GLY A 128 -19.79 4.10 12.95
CA GLY A 128 -20.04 5.50 13.32
C GLY A 128 -18.82 6.43 13.13
N TYR A 129 -17.79 6.01 12.40
CA TYR A 129 -16.55 6.79 12.23
C TYR A 129 -16.77 8.16 11.60
N PHE A 130 -17.82 8.33 10.82
CA PHE A 130 -18.14 9.55 10.09
C PHE A 130 -19.19 10.43 10.80
N GLU A 131 -19.74 9.97 11.91
CA GLU A 131 -20.64 10.73 12.76
C GLU A 131 -19.83 11.72 13.63
N ASP A 132 -20.27 12.98 13.69
CA ASP A 132 -19.63 14.02 14.52
C ASP A 132 -20.14 13.99 15.96
#